data_fabcf4d3566dcd8b3cc0771c08fb07da
#
_entry.id   fabcf4d3566dcd8b3cc0771c08fb07da
#
_cell.length_a   1.000
_cell.length_b   1.000
_cell.length_c   1.000
_cell.angle_alpha   90.00
_cell.angle_beta   90.00
_cell.angle_gamma   90.00
#
_symmetry.space_group_name_H-M   'P 1'
#
loop_
_entity.id
_entity.type
_entity.pdbx_description
1 polymer ?
#
loop_
_entity_poly.entity_id
_entity_poly.type
_entity_poly.pdbx_seq_one_letter_code
_entity_poly.pdbx_strand_id
1 'polypeptide(L)'
;ICEGVHIEDQCFIGHNVTFINDRYPRATTGDGSLQTEADWKCEQTFVKKGASIGSSVTILCGLTIGENAIVGAGSVVTKDVPANSVVAGNPARIIRKLEDNK
;
A
#
# COMPACT_ATOMS: atom_id res chain seq x y z
N ILE A 1 0.30 7.54 -10.01
CA ILE A 1 -0.64 6.75 -9.19
C ILE A 1 -1.52 5.92 -10.11
N CYS A 2 -1.63 4.66 -9.78
CA CYS A 2 -2.38 3.73 -10.61
C CYS A 2 -3.87 3.85 -10.37
N GLU A 3 -4.63 3.27 -11.31
CA GLU A 3 -6.06 3.12 -11.15
C GLU A 3 -6.37 2.36 -9.86
N GLY A 4 -7.45 2.72 -9.19
CA GLY A 4 -7.87 2.01 -7.99
C GLY A 4 -7.18 2.46 -6.71
N VAL A 5 -6.33 3.47 -6.77
CA VAL A 5 -5.71 4.01 -5.57
C VAL A 5 -6.46 5.27 -5.16
N HIS A 6 -6.90 5.30 -3.92
CA HIS A 6 -7.67 6.42 -3.37
C HIS A 6 -6.88 7.03 -2.23
N ILE A 7 -6.49 8.28 -2.39
CA ILE A 7 -5.67 8.97 -1.40
C ILE A 7 -6.50 10.11 -0.84
N GLU A 8 -6.76 10.07 0.47
CA GLU A 8 -7.57 11.08 1.13
C GLU A 8 -6.75 12.33 1.43
N ASP A 9 -7.39 13.32 2.03
CA ASP A 9 -6.77 14.61 2.27
C ASP A 9 -5.60 14.52 3.24
N GLN A 10 -4.68 15.45 3.09
CA GLN A 10 -3.59 15.67 4.04
C GLN A 10 -2.64 14.49 4.15
N CYS A 11 -2.55 13.68 3.08
CA CYS A 11 -1.59 12.60 3.03
C CYS A 11 -0.26 13.11 2.49
N PHE A 12 0.83 12.55 2.99
CA PHE A 12 2.15 12.80 2.44
C PHE A 12 2.62 11.55 1.71
N ILE A 13 2.97 11.73 0.44
CA ILE A 13 3.48 10.63 -0.38
C ILE A 13 4.88 11.01 -0.82
N GLY A 14 5.87 10.23 -0.40
CA GLY A 14 7.26 10.51 -0.74
C GLY A 14 7.58 10.21 -2.19
N HIS A 15 8.86 10.29 -2.51
CA HIS A 15 9.33 10.07 -3.88
C HIS A 15 9.36 8.58 -4.20
N ASN A 16 9.06 8.23 -5.45
CA ASN A 16 9.18 6.86 -5.95
C ASN A 16 8.35 5.84 -5.19
N VAL A 17 7.18 6.26 -4.70
CA VAL A 17 6.24 5.34 -4.08
C VAL A 17 5.53 4.58 -5.19
N THR A 18 5.47 3.26 -5.06
CA THR A 18 4.85 2.40 -6.07
C THR A 18 3.62 1.72 -5.48
N PHE A 19 2.49 1.89 -6.16
CA PHE A 19 1.27 1.17 -5.82
C PHE A 19 1.10 0.08 -6.88
N ILE A 20 1.06 -1.17 -6.42
CA ILE A 20 0.97 -2.30 -7.34
C ILE A 20 -0.48 -2.60 -7.64
N ASN A 21 -0.83 -2.65 -8.92
CA ASN A 21 -2.20 -2.90 -9.36
C ASN A 21 -2.58 -4.36 -9.35
N ASP A 22 -1.60 -5.24 -9.46
CA ASP A 22 -1.86 -6.66 -9.64
C ASP A 22 -1.18 -7.40 -8.49
N ARG A 23 -1.99 -8.00 -7.63
CA ARG A 23 -1.46 -8.71 -6.46
C ARG A 23 -0.54 -9.85 -6.87
N TYR A 24 -0.83 -10.48 -8.01
CA TYR A 24 -0.04 -11.62 -8.50
C TYR A 24 0.41 -11.33 -9.93
N PRO A 25 1.38 -10.42 -10.10
CA PRO A 25 1.81 -10.02 -11.44
C PRO A 25 2.46 -11.18 -12.18
N ARG A 26 1.82 -11.63 -13.24
CA ARG A 26 2.31 -12.75 -14.03
C ARG A 26 1.98 -12.49 -15.49
N ALA A 27 2.87 -12.93 -16.36
CA ALA A 27 2.62 -12.80 -17.80
C ALA A 27 1.56 -13.77 -18.27
N THR A 28 1.45 -14.92 -17.60
CA THR A 28 0.48 -15.95 -17.98
C THR A 28 -0.28 -16.43 -16.75
N THR A 29 -1.41 -17.11 -17.01
CA THR A 29 -2.12 -17.78 -15.94
C THR A 29 -1.38 -19.04 -15.52
N GLY A 30 -1.90 -19.70 -14.48
CA GLY A 30 -1.26 -20.89 -13.96
C GLY A 30 -1.19 -22.05 -14.95
N ASP A 31 -2.06 -22.07 -15.96
CA ASP A 31 -2.06 -23.14 -16.95
C ASP A 31 -1.27 -22.78 -18.21
N GLY A 32 -0.55 -21.68 -18.19
CA GLY A 32 0.27 -21.27 -19.30
C GLY A 32 -0.39 -20.36 -20.30
N SER A 33 -1.67 -20.07 -20.14
CA SER A 33 -2.37 -19.15 -21.01
C SER A 33 -2.01 -17.72 -20.66
N LEU A 34 -2.14 -16.83 -21.63
CA LEU A 34 -1.96 -15.40 -21.36
C LEU A 34 -3.03 -14.93 -20.40
N GLN A 35 -2.63 -14.05 -19.51
CA GLN A 35 -3.56 -13.48 -18.56
C GLN A 35 -4.58 -12.62 -19.31
N THR A 36 -5.86 -12.85 -19.03
CA THR A 36 -6.93 -12.13 -19.68
C THR A 36 -7.54 -11.13 -18.71
N GLU A 37 -8.47 -10.33 -19.23
CA GLU A 37 -9.19 -9.38 -18.41
C GLU A 37 -9.93 -10.07 -17.27
N ALA A 38 -10.42 -11.27 -17.51
CA ALA A 38 -11.14 -12.02 -16.47
C ALA A 38 -10.22 -12.44 -15.35
N ASP A 39 -8.94 -12.61 -15.62
CA ASP A 39 -7.95 -13.03 -14.62
C ASP A 39 -7.37 -11.86 -13.87
N TRP A 40 -7.57 -10.65 -14.36
CA TRP A 40 -6.96 -9.47 -13.77
C TRP A 40 -8.00 -8.66 -13.04
N LYS A 41 -7.92 -8.71 -11.73
CA LYS A 41 -8.81 -7.92 -10.89
C LYS A 41 -8.07 -6.71 -10.37
N CYS A 42 -8.72 -5.56 -10.48
CA CYS A 42 -8.17 -4.32 -9.93
C CYS A 42 -8.72 -4.15 -8.52
N GLU A 43 -7.95 -4.52 -7.52
CA GLU A 43 -8.32 -4.34 -6.13
C GLU A 43 -8.01 -2.91 -5.72
N GLN A 44 -8.90 -2.32 -4.96
CA GLN A 44 -8.75 -0.92 -4.60
C GLN A 44 -7.87 -0.77 -3.37
N THR A 45 -7.03 0.25 -3.41
CA THR A 45 -6.10 0.56 -2.34
C THR A 45 -6.47 1.93 -1.78
N PHE A 46 -6.52 2.03 -0.46
CA PHE A 46 -6.92 3.27 0.20
C PHE A 46 -5.82 3.79 1.09
N VAL A 47 -5.51 5.09 0.94
CA VAL A 47 -4.61 5.79 1.85
C VAL A 47 -5.47 6.79 2.59
N LYS A 48 -5.67 6.58 3.89
CA LYS A 48 -6.59 7.36 4.67
C LYS A 48 -5.98 8.67 5.11
N LYS A 49 -6.86 9.56 5.58
CA LYS A 49 -6.50 10.93 5.89
C LYS A 49 -5.29 11.00 6.83
N GLY A 50 -4.36 11.88 6.52
CA GLY A 50 -3.22 12.15 7.38
C GLY A 50 -2.12 11.12 7.35
N ALA A 51 -2.24 10.08 6.53
CA ALA A 51 -1.21 9.06 6.45
C ALA A 51 0.04 9.63 5.77
N SER A 52 1.21 9.14 6.19
CA SER A 52 2.48 9.55 5.62
C SER A 52 3.21 8.33 5.08
N ILE A 53 3.59 8.38 3.82
CA ILE A 53 4.30 7.27 3.18
C ILE A 53 5.67 7.77 2.75
N GLY A 54 6.70 7.14 3.29
CA GLY A 54 8.07 7.53 2.99
C GLY A 54 8.45 7.21 1.56
N SER A 55 9.63 7.67 1.17
CA SER A 55 10.11 7.49 -0.20
C SER A 55 10.44 6.04 -0.49
N SER A 56 10.27 5.63 -1.74
CA SER A 56 10.62 4.30 -2.24
C SER A 56 9.85 3.17 -1.55
N VAL A 57 8.64 3.44 -1.11
CA VAL A 57 7.77 2.44 -0.51
C VAL A 57 7.01 1.74 -1.62
N THR A 58 6.85 0.43 -1.47
CA THR A 58 6.03 -0.37 -2.38
C THR A 58 4.81 -0.87 -1.61
N ILE A 59 3.62 -0.65 -2.16
CA ILE A 59 2.37 -1.02 -1.50
C ILE A 59 1.60 -1.95 -2.43
N LEU A 60 1.30 -3.14 -1.93
CA LEU A 60 0.51 -4.10 -2.71
C LEU A 60 -0.93 -3.61 -2.82
N CYS A 61 -1.63 -4.10 -3.85
CA CYS A 61 -3.01 -3.70 -4.08
C CYS A 61 -3.95 -4.29 -3.02
N GLY A 62 -5.10 -3.66 -2.90
CA GLY A 62 -6.16 -4.16 -2.03
C GLY A 62 -5.95 -3.87 -0.56
N LEU A 63 -5.05 -2.96 -0.22
CA LEU A 63 -4.71 -2.66 1.16
C LEU A 63 -5.26 -1.31 1.58
N THR A 64 -5.38 -1.13 2.88
CA THR A 64 -5.75 0.15 3.47
C THR A 64 -4.64 0.63 4.38
N ILE A 65 -4.15 1.83 4.11
CA ILE A 65 -3.21 2.51 5.00
C ILE A 65 -4.05 3.40 5.90
N GLY A 66 -4.09 3.09 7.18
CA GLY A 66 -5.00 3.73 8.12
C GLY A 66 -4.71 5.20 8.36
N GLU A 67 -5.66 5.88 9.01
CA GLU A 67 -5.53 7.31 9.27
C GLU A 67 -4.30 7.57 10.14
N ASN A 68 -3.56 8.61 9.78
CA ASN A 68 -2.39 9.06 10.53
C ASN A 68 -1.28 8.02 10.63
N ALA A 69 -1.35 6.94 9.86
CA ALA A 69 -0.30 5.92 9.87
C ALA A 69 0.95 6.47 9.21
N ILE A 70 2.10 5.92 9.59
CA ILE A 70 3.38 6.31 9.02
C ILE A 70 4.05 5.05 8.48
N VAL A 71 4.43 5.10 7.21
CA VAL A 71 5.15 4.00 6.56
C VAL A 71 6.57 4.47 6.31
N GLY A 72 7.53 3.78 6.91
CA GLY A 72 8.94 4.16 6.79
C GLY A 72 9.45 3.99 5.37
N ALA A 73 10.46 4.79 5.03
CA ALA A 73 11.04 4.77 3.68
C ALA A 73 11.58 3.38 3.35
N GLY A 74 11.43 2.99 2.09
CA GLY A 74 11.97 1.72 1.60
C GLY A 74 11.18 0.49 2.01
N SER A 75 10.03 0.66 2.65
CA SER A 75 9.24 -0.47 3.13
C SER A 75 8.46 -1.13 2.01
N VAL A 76 8.11 -2.40 2.23
CA VAL A 76 7.21 -3.12 1.33
C VAL A 76 5.99 -3.51 2.14
N VAL A 77 4.85 -2.87 1.85
CA VAL A 77 3.62 -3.06 2.62
C VAL A 77 2.82 -4.18 2.00
N THR A 78 2.63 -5.24 2.75
CA THR A 78 1.95 -6.44 2.27
C THR A 78 0.63 -6.71 2.98
N LYS A 79 0.30 -5.93 4.00
CA LYS A 79 -0.93 -6.07 4.78
C LYS A 79 -1.45 -4.70 5.12
N ASP A 80 -2.72 -4.64 5.52
CA ASP A 80 -3.31 -3.39 5.97
C ASP A 80 -2.47 -2.79 7.09
N VAL A 81 -2.39 -1.46 7.09
CA VAL A 81 -1.68 -0.73 8.13
C VAL A 81 -2.71 -0.09 9.05
N PRO A 82 -2.72 -0.46 10.33
CA PRO A 82 -3.70 0.12 11.25
C PRO A 82 -3.52 1.63 11.41
N ALA A 83 -4.61 2.31 11.74
CA ALA A 83 -4.53 3.74 12.00
C ALA A 83 -3.57 4.00 13.17
N ASN A 84 -2.91 5.14 13.11
CA ASN A 84 -2.04 5.62 14.20
C ASN A 84 -0.93 4.64 14.54
N SER A 85 -0.36 3.99 13.52
CA SER A 85 0.76 3.09 13.73
C SER A 85 1.91 3.47 12.82
N VAL A 86 3.11 3.04 13.20
CA VAL A 86 4.31 3.22 12.40
C VAL A 86 4.77 1.84 11.96
N VAL A 87 4.89 1.65 10.65
CA VAL A 87 5.36 0.38 10.10
C VAL A 87 6.60 0.63 9.26
N ALA A 88 7.46 -0.38 9.18
CA ALA A 88 8.66 -0.30 8.36
C ALA A 88 9.17 -1.69 8.06
N GLY A 89 10.00 -1.79 7.02
CA GLY A 89 10.70 -3.02 6.68
C GLY A 89 10.12 -3.72 5.48
N ASN A 90 10.68 -4.88 5.18
CA ASN A 90 10.28 -5.72 4.06
C ASN A 90 10.20 -7.17 4.54
N PRO A 91 8.98 -7.72 4.76
CA PRO A 91 7.71 -7.03 4.72
C PRO A 91 7.56 -6.05 5.88
N ALA A 92 6.76 -5.02 5.67
CA ALA A 92 6.58 -3.99 6.68
C ALA A 92 5.91 -4.57 7.92
N ARG A 93 6.42 -4.18 9.08
CA ARG A 93 5.90 -4.61 10.37
C ARG A 93 5.62 -3.41 11.23
N ILE A 94 4.69 -3.54 12.16
CA ILE A 94 4.39 -2.47 13.08
C ILE A 94 5.54 -2.35 14.06
N ILE A 95 6.18 -1.17 14.08
CA ILE A 95 7.28 -0.96 15.02
C ILE A 95 6.83 -0.18 16.24
N ARG A 96 5.74 0.58 16.13
CA ARG A 96 5.12 1.20 17.30
C ARG A 96 3.79 1.80 16.92
N LYS A 97 3.02 2.19 17.93
CA LYS A 97 1.79 2.92 17.72
C LYS A 97 2.01 4.37 18.08
N LEU A 98 1.34 5.26 17.35
CA LEU A 98 1.33 6.67 17.70
C LEU A 98 0.41 6.85 18.90
N GLU A 99 0.79 7.75 19.80
CA GLU A 99 -0.07 8.03 20.94
C GLU A 99 -1.20 8.92 20.53
N ASP A 100 -2.29 8.66 21.18
CA ASP A 100 -3.42 9.47 20.90
C ASP A 100 -3.38 10.68 21.70
N ASN A 101 -3.30 11.16 21.98
CA ASN A 101 -3.34 12.04 22.77
C ASN A 101 -2.92 12.67 23.30
N LYS A 102 -2.79 12.59 23.08
CA LYS A 102 -2.27 13.12 23.92
C LYS A 102 -2.04 14.34 23.86
#